data_bbbec5c6e3403c71dbf33f07a334af85
#
_entry.id   bbbec5c6e3403c71dbf33f07a334af85
#
_cell.length_a   1.000
_cell.length_b   1.000
_cell.length_c   1.000
_cell.angle_alpha   90.00
_cell.angle_beta   90.00
_cell.angle_gamma   90.00
#
_symmetry.space_group_name_H-M   'P 1'
#
loop_
_entity.id
_entity.type
_entity.pdbx_description
1 polymer ?
#
loop_
_entity_poly.entity_id
_entity_poly.type
_entity_poly.pdbx_seq_one_letter_code
_entity_poly.pdbx_strand_id
1 'polypeptide(L)'
;MSAADVVRIETLGEGALLLHFGEHIDAACNARVQAAAMRLRRANLAGIVDIVPAYASLLLRFDVLNWQRDSSLASALAAIDSESTDAVEIGRLHEIPVCYGGSHGPDISDLAAHAKLSTDEVIALHCGAEYRVAMLGFAPGFPYLLGLDAALHAPRRASPRTRVPAGSVAIGGAQTGIYPRELPGGWQLIGRTPRVLFDVQRETPALLAPGDRVRFYAIDEKEFNSLLAAQG
;
A
#
# COMPACT_ATOMS: atom_id res chain seq x y z
N MET A 1 8.50 17.89 11.72
CA MET A 1 9.04 16.50 11.63
C MET A 1 10.55 16.65 11.62
N SER A 2 11.23 15.90 12.42
CA SER A 2 12.67 16.06 12.65
C SER A 2 13.39 14.77 12.26
N ALA A 3 14.70 14.83 11.90
CA ALA A 3 15.56 13.64 11.80
C ALA A 3 15.56 12.84 13.11
N ALA A 4 15.17 13.44 14.23
CA ALA A 4 14.86 12.74 15.48
C ALA A 4 13.71 11.72 15.35
N ASP A 5 12.89 11.78 14.30
CA ASP A 5 11.86 10.78 14.00
C ASP A 5 12.44 9.49 13.38
N VAL A 6 13.69 9.52 12.91
CA VAL A 6 14.42 8.33 12.44
C VAL A 6 15.04 7.64 13.64
N VAL A 7 14.49 6.48 13.98
CA VAL A 7 14.89 5.71 15.18
C VAL A 7 16.21 4.94 14.96
N ARG A 8 16.43 4.48 13.72
CA ARG A 8 17.60 3.68 13.35
C ARG A 8 17.91 3.81 11.86
N ILE A 9 19.21 3.80 11.54
CA ILE A 9 19.70 3.80 10.16
C ILE A 9 20.49 2.52 9.95
N GLU A 10 20.17 1.81 8.86
CA GLU A 10 20.80 0.57 8.48
C GLU A 10 21.38 0.68 7.08
N THR A 11 22.61 0.25 6.89
CA THR A 11 23.25 0.20 5.58
C THR A 11 22.94 -1.13 4.91
N LEU A 12 22.42 -1.09 3.69
CA LEU A 12 22.12 -2.27 2.89
C LEU A 12 23.03 -2.32 1.67
N GLY A 13 24.10 -3.11 1.77
CA GLY A 13 25.14 -3.16 0.75
C GLY A 13 25.87 -1.82 0.59
N GLU A 14 26.38 -1.55 -0.62
CA GLU A 14 27.18 -0.35 -0.91
C GLU A 14 26.35 0.87 -1.34
N GLY A 15 25.14 0.66 -1.83
CA GLY A 15 24.34 1.71 -2.46
C GLY A 15 22.96 1.92 -1.87
N ALA A 16 22.69 1.50 -0.63
CA ALA A 16 21.39 1.73 -0.03
C ALA A 16 21.42 1.98 1.48
N LEU A 17 20.49 2.81 1.95
CA LEU A 17 20.23 3.07 3.37
C LEU A 17 18.77 2.80 3.67
N LEU A 18 18.50 2.13 4.78
CA LEU A 18 17.16 1.93 5.32
C LEU A 18 16.99 2.78 6.57
N LEU A 19 16.10 3.74 6.50
CA LEU A 19 15.74 4.63 7.60
C LEU A 19 14.49 4.04 8.30
N HIS A 20 14.59 3.71 9.56
CA HIS A 20 13.49 3.19 10.37
C HIS A 20 12.83 4.34 11.15
N PHE A 21 11.51 4.41 11.11
CA PHE A 21 10.67 5.41 11.79
C PHE A 21 9.88 4.81 12.97
N GLY A 22 9.92 3.49 13.13
CA GLY A 22 9.26 2.75 14.19
C GLY A 22 9.37 1.24 13.95
N GLU A 23 8.86 0.47 14.93
CA GLU A 23 8.87 -1.00 14.89
C GLU A 23 7.50 -1.61 14.58
N HIS A 24 6.45 -0.79 14.59
CA HIS A 24 5.08 -1.25 14.42
C HIS A 24 4.40 -0.63 13.21
N ILE A 25 3.41 -1.34 12.70
CA ILE A 25 2.55 -0.87 11.61
C ILE A 25 1.45 -0.01 12.23
N ASP A 26 1.60 1.31 12.14
CA ASP A 26 0.58 2.27 12.53
C ASP A 26 0.50 3.45 11.56
N ALA A 27 -0.65 4.13 11.55
CA ALA A 27 -0.93 5.20 10.62
C ALA A 27 -0.04 6.45 10.86
N ALA A 28 0.29 6.75 12.11
CA ALA A 28 1.12 7.90 12.46
C ALA A 28 2.58 7.68 12.04
N CYS A 29 3.11 6.47 12.28
CA CYS A 29 4.43 6.09 11.80
C CYS A 29 4.51 6.16 10.27
N ASN A 30 3.53 5.57 9.57
CA ASN A 30 3.49 5.62 8.10
C ASN A 30 3.36 7.06 7.57
N ALA A 31 2.57 7.92 8.21
CA ALA A 31 2.47 9.33 7.82
C ALA A 31 3.84 10.04 7.88
N ARG A 32 4.68 9.74 8.88
CA ARG A 32 6.05 10.26 8.98
C ARG A 32 6.93 9.75 7.83
N VAL A 33 6.85 8.46 7.51
CA VAL A 33 7.57 7.87 6.38
C VAL A 33 7.18 8.55 5.06
N GLN A 34 5.87 8.73 4.81
CA GLN A 34 5.39 9.39 3.59
C GLN A 34 5.85 10.86 3.50
N ALA A 35 5.79 11.59 4.60
CA ALA A 35 6.26 12.97 4.64
C ALA A 35 7.77 13.07 4.39
N ALA A 36 8.57 12.16 4.96
CA ALA A 36 10.02 12.08 4.69
C ALA A 36 10.29 11.78 3.22
N ALA A 37 9.61 10.77 2.65
CA ALA A 37 9.74 10.43 1.23
C ALA A 37 9.40 11.60 0.31
N MET A 38 8.35 12.35 0.62
CA MET A 38 7.93 13.51 -0.16
C MET A 38 8.95 14.64 -0.10
N ARG A 39 9.50 14.96 1.08
CA ARG A 39 10.55 15.97 1.24
C ARG A 39 11.82 15.61 0.48
N LEU A 40 12.25 14.37 0.56
CA LEU A 40 13.41 13.88 -0.18
C LEU A 40 13.21 13.94 -1.70
N ARG A 41 12.02 13.59 -2.20
CA ARG A 41 11.70 13.73 -3.63
C ARG A 41 11.72 15.19 -4.08
N ARG A 42 11.18 16.11 -3.27
CA ARG A 42 11.23 17.56 -3.56
C ARG A 42 12.66 18.11 -3.51
N ALA A 43 13.47 17.65 -2.56
CA ALA A 43 14.87 18.08 -2.45
C ALA A 43 15.73 17.63 -3.63
N ASN A 44 15.29 16.60 -4.37
CA ASN A 44 15.94 16.08 -5.59
C ASN A 44 17.47 15.95 -5.45
N LEU A 45 17.91 15.34 -4.35
CA LEU A 45 19.32 15.22 -3.99
C LEU A 45 20.09 14.39 -5.02
N ALA A 46 21.23 14.93 -5.48
CA ALA A 46 22.09 14.25 -6.42
C ALA A 46 22.57 12.90 -5.85
N GLY A 47 22.56 11.88 -6.70
CA GLY A 47 22.98 10.53 -6.32
C GLY A 47 21.89 9.66 -5.72
N ILE A 48 20.73 10.19 -5.29
CA ILE A 48 19.57 9.36 -4.93
C ILE A 48 18.88 8.90 -6.20
N VAL A 49 18.83 7.59 -6.42
CA VAL A 49 18.21 6.99 -7.62
C VAL A 49 16.81 6.43 -7.33
N ASP A 50 16.49 6.16 -6.05
CA ASP A 50 15.16 5.67 -5.68
C ASP A 50 14.84 5.96 -4.21
N ILE A 51 13.55 6.21 -3.92
CA ILE A 51 13.02 6.48 -2.59
C ILE A 51 11.78 5.62 -2.40
N VAL A 52 11.91 4.53 -1.63
CA VAL A 52 10.87 3.51 -1.47
C VAL A 52 10.32 3.52 -0.05
N PRO A 53 9.13 4.09 0.16
CA PRO A 53 8.45 4.04 1.46
C PRO A 53 7.87 2.66 1.72
N ALA A 54 7.96 2.22 2.98
CA ALA A 54 7.28 1.06 3.52
C ALA A 54 6.39 1.47 4.70
N TYR A 55 5.91 0.51 5.52
CA TYR A 55 5.03 0.82 6.65
C TYR A 55 5.69 1.74 7.69
N ALA A 56 6.89 1.38 8.12
CA ALA A 56 7.61 2.05 9.20
C ALA A 56 9.07 2.35 8.83
N SER A 57 9.42 2.26 7.55
CA SER A 57 10.78 2.50 7.07
C SER A 57 10.78 3.14 5.69
N LEU A 58 11.91 3.74 5.34
CA LEU A 58 12.16 4.39 4.06
C LEU A 58 13.49 3.90 3.52
N LEU A 59 13.47 3.24 2.36
CA LEU A 59 14.67 2.84 1.67
C LEU A 59 15.11 3.97 0.74
N LEU A 60 16.38 4.36 0.84
CA LEU A 60 17.06 5.26 -0.09
C LEU A 60 18.09 4.44 -0.88
N ARG A 61 17.98 4.48 -2.20
CA ARG A 61 18.97 3.88 -3.09
C ARG A 61 19.80 4.96 -3.73
N PHE A 62 21.11 4.71 -3.82
CA PHE A 62 22.09 5.66 -4.35
C PHE A 62 22.79 5.08 -5.58
N ASP A 63 23.19 5.95 -6.47
CA ASP A 63 24.16 5.60 -7.52
C ASP A 63 25.53 5.36 -6.87
N VAL A 64 25.97 4.10 -6.82
CA VAL A 64 27.20 3.68 -6.13
C VAL A 64 28.46 4.35 -6.65
N LEU A 65 28.45 4.89 -7.87
CA LEU A 65 29.59 5.59 -8.45
C LEU A 65 29.68 7.06 -8.01
N ASN A 66 28.53 7.65 -7.63
CA ASN A 66 28.41 9.09 -7.38
C ASN A 66 28.02 9.45 -5.95
N TRP A 67 27.82 8.46 -5.05
CA TRP A 67 27.42 8.76 -3.69
C TRP A 67 28.57 8.63 -2.71
N GLN A 68 28.57 9.52 -1.72
CA GLN A 68 29.47 9.43 -0.56
C GLN A 68 28.60 9.29 0.69
N ARG A 69 28.69 8.15 1.36
CA ARG A 69 27.79 7.73 2.43
C ARG A 69 27.48 8.84 3.44
N ASP A 70 28.48 9.42 4.05
CA ASP A 70 28.29 10.35 5.18
C ASP A 70 27.69 11.68 4.73
N SER A 71 28.14 12.24 3.60
CA SER A 71 27.59 13.49 3.06
C SER A 71 26.19 13.29 2.47
N SER A 72 25.95 12.17 1.80
CA SER A 72 24.61 11.86 1.25
C SER A 72 23.59 11.60 2.36
N LEU A 73 24.00 10.90 3.43
CA LEU A 73 23.15 10.71 4.60
C LEU A 73 22.84 12.03 5.29
N ALA A 74 23.86 12.89 5.54
CA ALA A 74 23.68 14.19 6.16
C ALA A 74 22.71 15.06 5.33
N SER A 75 22.85 15.08 4.00
CA SER A 75 21.95 15.81 3.10
C SER A 75 20.53 15.26 3.13
N ALA A 76 20.36 13.94 3.19
CA ALA A 76 19.06 13.30 3.27
C ALA A 76 18.35 13.63 4.61
N LEU A 77 19.06 13.56 5.73
CA LEU A 77 18.52 13.92 7.05
C LEU A 77 18.16 15.41 7.11
N ALA A 78 19.00 16.30 6.60
CA ALA A 78 18.71 17.73 6.52
C ALA A 78 17.46 18.01 5.66
N ALA A 79 17.26 17.28 4.57
CA ALA A 79 16.06 17.41 3.75
C ALA A 79 14.79 16.91 4.48
N ILE A 80 14.90 15.83 5.28
CA ILE A 80 13.81 15.35 6.13
C ILE A 80 13.47 16.36 7.21
N ASP A 81 14.45 17.04 7.79
CA ASP A 81 14.28 18.06 8.83
C ASP A 81 13.77 19.40 8.32
N SER A 82 13.89 19.66 7.02
CA SER A 82 13.46 20.92 6.46
C SER A 82 12.00 21.23 6.84
N GLU A 83 11.77 22.37 7.49
CA GLU A 83 10.44 22.89 7.77
C GLU A 83 9.79 23.34 6.46
N SER A 84 9.14 22.41 5.77
CA SER A 84 8.22 22.78 4.71
C SER A 84 6.88 23.10 5.37
N THR A 85 6.49 24.36 5.32
CA THR A 85 5.16 24.86 5.72
C THR A 85 4.07 24.41 4.76
N ASP A 86 4.44 23.74 3.67
CA ASP A 86 3.49 23.22 2.71
C ASP A 86 2.66 22.11 3.37
N ALA A 87 1.35 22.28 3.33
CA ALA A 87 0.41 21.26 3.74
C ALA A 87 0.81 19.90 3.13
N VAL A 88 0.85 18.86 3.95
CA VAL A 88 1.05 17.49 3.45
C VAL A 88 0.02 17.29 2.34
N GLU A 89 0.50 17.17 1.11
CA GLU A 89 -0.37 16.99 -0.04
C GLU A 89 -1.21 15.76 0.21
N ILE A 90 -2.52 15.95 0.38
CA ILE A 90 -3.46 14.85 0.62
C ILE A 90 -3.44 14.04 -0.66
N GLY A 91 -2.98 12.78 -0.59
CA GLY A 91 -2.93 11.88 -1.74
C GLY A 91 -4.28 11.77 -2.45
N ARG A 92 -4.26 11.46 -3.73
CA ARG A 92 -5.46 11.33 -4.56
C ARG A 92 -6.44 10.33 -3.94
N LEU A 93 -7.74 10.64 -3.96
CA LEU A 93 -8.77 9.68 -3.60
C LEU A 93 -9.14 8.84 -4.83
N HIS A 94 -9.09 7.52 -4.65
CA HIS A 94 -9.53 6.54 -5.64
C HIS A 94 -10.74 5.78 -5.10
N GLU A 95 -11.82 5.81 -5.86
CA GLU A 95 -13.00 4.99 -5.60
C GLU A 95 -12.88 3.69 -6.39
N ILE A 96 -12.89 2.56 -5.69
CA ILE A 96 -12.63 1.23 -6.24
C ILE A 96 -13.90 0.37 -6.13
N PRO A 97 -14.53 0.01 -7.26
CA PRO A 97 -15.67 -0.91 -7.27
C PRO A 97 -15.23 -2.32 -6.90
N VAL A 98 -16.00 -3.02 -6.07
CA VAL A 98 -15.72 -4.39 -5.66
C VAL A 98 -16.99 -5.24 -5.70
N CYS A 99 -16.95 -6.34 -6.43
CA CYS A 99 -17.94 -7.40 -6.35
C CYS A 99 -17.53 -8.34 -5.21
N TYR A 100 -18.33 -8.37 -4.13
CA TYR A 100 -18.03 -9.16 -2.94
C TYR A 100 -18.66 -10.54 -2.98
N GLY A 101 -18.01 -11.51 -2.33
CA GLY A 101 -18.52 -12.86 -2.16
C GLY A 101 -18.57 -13.70 -3.44
N GLY A 102 -19.30 -14.82 -3.38
CA GLY A 102 -19.41 -15.76 -4.48
C GLY A 102 -18.06 -16.21 -5.02
N SER A 103 -17.93 -16.29 -6.35
CA SER A 103 -16.68 -16.64 -7.02
C SER A 103 -15.59 -15.55 -6.89
N HIS A 104 -16.00 -14.28 -6.60
CA HIS A 104 -15.09 -13.16 -6.47
C HIS A 104 -14.46 -13.06 -5.08
N GLY A 105 -15.18 -13.49 -4.03
CA GLY A 105 -14.72 -13.44 -2.64
C GLY A 105 -15.02 -14.74 -1.89
N PRO A 106 -14.38 -15.86 -2.25
CA PRO A 106 -14.71 -17.19 -1.73
C PRO A 106 -14.49 -17.34 -0.21
N ASP A 107 -13.74 -16.45 0.43
CA ASP A 107 -13.42 -16.53 1.87
C ASP A 107 -14.28 -15.59 2.73
N ILE A 108 -15.18 -14.78 2.14
CA ILE A 108 -15.91 -13.76 2.89
C ILE A 108 -16.79 -14.37 3.99
N SER A 109 -17.39 -15.56 3.74
CA SER A 109 -18.21 -16.26 4.74
C SER A 109 -17.37 -16.78 5.91
N ASP A 110 -16.17 -17.29 5.64
CA ASP A 110 -15.24 -17.74 6.69
C ASP A 110 -14.73 -16.54 7.51
N LEU A 111 -14.44 -15.42 6.85
CA LEU A 111 -14.07 -14.17 7.51
C LEU A 111 -15.21 -13.66 8.40
N ALA A 112 -16.45 -13.65 7.90
CA ALA A 112 -17.64 -13.23 8.64
C ALA A 112 -17.84 -14.09 9.90
N ALA A 113 -17.72 -15.40 9.77
CA ALA A 113 -17.79 -16.34 10.89
C ALA A 113 -16.67 -16.07 11.92
N HIS A 114 -15.44 -15.84 11.47
CA HIS A 114 -14.31 -15.49 12.33
C HIS A 114 -14.54 -14.19 13.09
N ALA A 115 -15.05 -13.17 12.42
CA ALA A 115 -15.36 -11.85 12.97
C ALA A 115 -16.66 -11.85 13.82
N LYS A 116 -17.46 -12.91 13.79
CA LYS A 116 -18.81 -12.99 14.38
C LYS A 116 -19.76 -11.94 13.80
N LEU A 117 -19.66 -11.72 12.51
CA LEU A 117 -20.47 -10.77 11.73
C LEU A 117 -21.24 -11.53 10.63
N SER A 118 -22.24 -10.90 10.08
CA SER A 118 -22.81 -11.30 8.80
C SER A 118 -21.92 -10.86 7.63
N THR A 119 -22.08 -11.46 6.47
CA THR A 119 -21.39 -11.04 5.24
C THR A 119 -21.67 -9.59 4.88
N ASP A 120 -22.91 -9.15 5.07
CA ASP A 120 -23.33 -7.77 4.80
C ASP A 120 -22.65 -6.76 5.74
N GLU A 121 -22.47 -7.13 7.02
CA GLU A 121 -21.72 -6.31 7.97
C GLU A 121 -20.23 -6.24 7.61
N VAL A 122 -19.64 -7.34 7.15
CA VAL A 122 -18.26 -7.33 6.64
C VAL A 122 -18.11 -6.38 5.46
N ILE A 123 -19.05 -6.43 4.49
CA ILE A 123 -19.06 -5.54 3.32
C ILE A 123 -19.24 -4.08 3.78
N ALA A 124 -20.19 -3.83 4.66
CA ALA A 124 -20.47 -2.48 5.17
C ALA A 124 -19.24 -1.87 5.88
N LEU A 125 -18.57 -2.63 6.74
CA LEU A 125 -17.36 -2.18 7.43
C LEU A 125 -16.21 -1.94 6.45
N HIS A 126 -16.02 -2.85 5.47
CA HIS A 126 -14.95 -2.70 4.49
C HIS A 126 -15.19 -1.52 3.55
N CYS A 127 -16.43 -1.24 3.13
CA CYS A 127 -16.78 -0.09 2.31
C CYS A 127 -16.88 1.22 3.11
N GLY A 128 -17.19 1.15 4.40
CA GLY A 128 -17.37 2.32 5.26
C GLY A 128 -16.08 3.04 5.66
N ALA A 129 -14.93 2.40 5.46
CA ALA A 129 -13.63 2.96 5.80
C ALA A 129 -12.99 3.72 4.63
N GLU A 130 -12.20 4.73 4.95
CA GLU A 130 -11.24 5.32 4.02
C GLU A 130 -9.86 4.76 4.33
N TYR A 131 -9.27 4.16 3.33
CA TYR A 131 -7.95 3.54 3.43
C TYR A 131 -6.85 4.47 2.91
N ARG A 132 -5.64 4.28 3.42
CA ARG A 132 -4.44 4.94 2.89
C ARG A 132 -3.50 3.89 2.31
N VAL A 133 -2.96 4.15 1.13
CA VAL A 133 -1.88 3.34 0.55
C VAL A 133 -0.61 3.57 1.36
N ALA A 134 -0.25 2.60 2.20
CA ALA A 134 0.94 2.67 3.02
C ALA A 134 2.21 2.47 2.20
N MET A 135 2.15 1.55 1.26
CA MET A 135 3.26 1.20 0.36
C MET A 135 2.76 0.40 -0.84
N LEU A 136 3.57 0.37 -1.87
CA LEU A 136 3.50 -0.63 -2.93
C LEU A 136 4.60 -1.66 -2.72
N GLY A 137 4.30 -2.97 -2.91
CA GLY A 137 5.30 -4.02 -2.72
C GLY A 137 4.74 -5.40 -3.05
N PHE A 138 5.49 -6.47 -2.82
CA PHE A 138 5.15 -7.84 -3.17
C PHE A 138 5.11 -8.08 -4.69
N ALA A 139 4.39 -7.26 -5.44
CA ALA A 139 4.36 -7.26 -6.90
C ALA A 139 4.14 -5.83 -7.40
N PRO A 140 4.53 -5.50 -8.65
CA PRO A 140 4.27 -4.19 -9.23
C PRO A 140 2.80 -3.82 -9.14
N GLY A 141 2.50 -2.67 -8.50
CA GLY A 141 1.14 -2.17 -8.32
C GLY A 141 0.32 -2.81 -7.19
N PHE A 142 0.88 -3.73 -6.36
CA PHE A 142 0.15 -4.27 -5.21
C PHE A 142 0.14 -3.25 -4.07
N PRO A 143 -1.03 -2.70 -3.69
CA PRO A 143 -1.14 -1.74 -2.61
C PRO A 143 -1.37 -2.45 -1.27
N TYR A 144 -0.56 -2.09 -0.29
CA TYR A 144 -0.83 -2.38 1.11
C TYR A 144 -1.60 -1.21 1.72
N LEU A 145 -2.80 -1.47 2.20
CA LEU A 145 -3.72 -0.45 2.68
C LEU A 145 -3.81 -0.45 4.21
N LEU A 146 -3.72 0.73 4.81
CA LEU A 146 -4.00 1.01 6.22
C LEU A 146 -5.42 1.55 6.37
N GLY A 147 -6.03 1.31 7.54
CA GLY A 147 -7.38 1.79 7.87
C GLY A 147 -8.43 0.68 7.93
N LEU A 148 -7.99 -0.60 7.87
CA LEU A 148 -8.91 -1.72 8.05
C LEU A 148 -9.48 -1.72 9.47
N ASP A 149 -10.81 -1.81 9.58
CA ASP A 149 -11.48 -1.94 10.87
C ASP A 149 -10.97 -3.18 11.64
N ALA A 150 -10.73 -3.02 12.93
CA ALA A 150 -10.18 -4.07 13.76
C ALA A 150 -11.08 -5.32 13.82
N ALA A 151 -12.39 -5.17 13.66
CA ALA A 151 -13.33 -6.29 13.60
C ALA A 151 -13.10 -7.21 12.39
N LEU A 152 -12.47 -6.69 11.31
CA LEU A 152 -12.14 -7.44 10.11
C LEU A 152 -10.73 -8.05 10.11
N HIS A 153 -9.95 -7.87 11.18
CA HIS A 153 -8.63 -8.47 11.26
C HIS A 153 -8.73 -9.99 11.28
N ALA A 154 -8.03 -10.64 10.37
CA ALA A 154 -8.07 -12.10 10.24
C ALA A 154 -6.69 -12.68 9.90
N PRO A 155 -6.35 -13.86 10.44
CA PRO A 155 -5.09 -14.51 10.10
C PRO A 155 -5.03 -14.86 8.61
N ARG A 156 -3.81 -14.93 8.08
CA ARG A 156 -3.59 -15.50 6.76
C ARG A 156 -4.00 -16.98 6.75
N ARG A 157 -4.36 -17.48 5.59
CA ARG A 157 -4.67 -18.90 5.40
C ARG A 157 -3.47 -19.78 5.77
N ALA A 158 -3.74 -20.90 6.43
CA ALA A 158 -2.70 -21.88 6.77
C ALA A 158 -2.06 -22.48 5.50
N SER A 159 -2.85 -22.64 4.44
CA SER A 159 -2.37 -23.08 3.12
C SER A 159 -2.60 -21.97 2.10
N PRO A 160 -1.54 -21.26 1.67
CA PRO A 160 -1.64 -20.26 0.63
C PRO A 160 -2.15 -20.86 -0.69
N ARG A 161 -2.91 -20.07 -1.45
CA ARG A 161 -3.28 -20.43 -2.83
C ARG A 161 -2.09 -20.27 -3.75
N THR A 162 -1.92 -21.16 -4.68
CA THR A 162 -0.92 -21.05 -5.76
C THR A 162 -1.31 -19.99 -6.79
N ARG A 163 -2.62 -19.72 -6.93
CA ARG A 163 -3.20 -18.78 -7.88
C ARG A 163 -4.31 -17.97 -7.22
N VAL A 164 -4.10 -16.67 -7.09
CA VAL A 164 -5.08 -15.67 -6.70
C VAL A 164 -5.33 -14.80 -7.93
N PRO A 165 -6.58 -14.68 -8.41
CA PRO A 165 -6.88 -13.92 -9.64
C PRO A 165 -6.50 -12.43 -9.51
N ALA A 166 -6.17 -11.80 -10.65
CA ALA A 166 -6.02 -10.36 -10.73
C ALA A 166 -7.29 -9.63 -10.26
N GLY A 167 -7.13 -8.50 -9.57
CA GLY A 167 -8.23 -7.72 -9.03
C GLY A 167 -8.75 -8.23 -7.69
N SER A 168 -8.31 -9.40 -7.18
CA SER A 168 -8.78 -9.91 -5.89
C SER A 168 -8.50 -8.93 -4.77
N VAL A 169 -9.55 -8.57 -4.02
CA VAL A 169 -9.50 -7.76 -2.80
C VAL A 169 -9.43 -8.72 -1.61
N ALA A 170 -8.46 -8.51 -0.72
CA ALA A 170 -8.15 -9.50 0.29
C ALA A 170 -7.70 -8.90 1.62
N ILE A 171 -7.92 -9.64 2.70
CA ILE A 171 -7.52 -9.29 4.07
C ILE A 171 -6.47 -10.29 4.58
N GLY A 172 -5.41 -9.78 5.20
CA GLY A 172 -4.38 -10.58 5.83
C GLY A 172 -3.78 -9.87 7.04
N GLY A 173 -4.01 -10.38 8.25
CA GLY A 173 -3.69 -9.68 9.49
C GLY A 173 -4.56 -8.45 9.66
N ALA A 174 -3.95 -7.33 9.95
CA ALA A 174 -4.58 -6.01 10.07
C ALA A 174 -4.57 -5.20 8.77
N GLN A 175 -4.42 -5.85 7.62
CA GLN A 175 -4.20 -5.21 6.33
C GLN A 175 -5.23 -5.66 5.31
N THR A 176 -5.59 -4.76 4.41
CA THR A 176 -6.28 -5.10 3.17
C THR A 176 -5.42 -4.70 1.96
N GLY A 177 -5.68 -5.28 0.80
CA GLY A 177 -4.94 -5.01 -0.42
C GLY A 177 -5.63 -5.59 -1.65
N ILE A 178 -5.08 -5.29 -2.83
CA ILE A 178 -5.63 -5.70 -4.11
C ILE A 178 -4.54 -6.36 -4.94
N TYR A 179 -4.78 -7.58 -5.40
CA TYR A 179 -3.84 -8.28 -6.27
C TYR A 179 -3.83 -7.68 -7.67
N PRO A 180 -2.72 -7.11 -8.15
CA PRO A 180 -2.70 -6.42 -9.46
C PRO A 180 -2.69 -7.37 -10.66
N ARG A 181 -2.28 -8.61 -10.44
CA ARG A 181 -2.24 -9.69 -11.42
C ARG A 181 -2.42 -11.03 -10.74
N GLU A 182 -2.51 -12.13 -11.48
CA GLU A 182 -2.52 -13.47 -10.90
C GLU A 182 -1.19 -13.75 -10.18
N LEU A 183 -1.27 -14.10 -8.88
CA LEU A 183 -0.13 -14.32 -7.98
C LEU A 183 -0.47 -15.40 -6.96
N PRO A 184 0.52 -16.09 -6.36
CA PRO A 184 0.26 -16.89 -5.17
C PRO A 184 -0.05 -15.98 -3.98
N GLY A 185 -0.88 -16.46 -3.03
CA GLY A 185 -1.20 -15.66 -1.84
C GLY A 185 -1.99 -16.39 -0.78
N GLY A 186 -1.79 -15.99 0.47
CA GLY A 186 -2.44 -16.59 1.64
C GLY A 186 -3.44 -15.67 2.34
N TRP A 187 -3.85 -14.57 1.72
CA TRP A 187 -4.85 -13.68 2.29
C TRP A 187 -6.27 -14.19 2.05
N GLN A 188 -7.21 -13.76 2.90
CA GLN A 188 -8.63 -14.08 2.80
C GLN A 188 -9.24 -13.26 1.66
N LEU A 189 -9.69 -13.90 0.59
CA LEU A 189 -10.30 -13.24 -0.56
C LEU A 189 -11.75 -12.88 -0.26
N ILE A 190 -12.07 -11.59 -0.21
CA ILE A 190 -13.41 -11.10 0.15
C ILE A 190 -14.20 -10.57 -1.04
N GLY A 191 -13.53 -10.21 -2.12
CA GLY A 191 -14.14 -9.67 -3.32
C GLY A 191 -13.15 -9.51 -4.46
N ARG A 192 -13.62 -8.93 -5.56
CA ARG A 192 -12.80 -8.65 -6.73
C ARG A 192 -13.19 -7.31 -7.36
N THR A 193 -12.20 -6.53 -7.77
CA THR A 193 -12.40 -5.33 -8.57
C THR A 193 -12.11 -5.59 -10.04
N PRO A 194 -12.86 -5.01 -10.98
CA PRO A 194 -12.50 -5.03 -12.40
C PRO A 194 -11.36 -4.07 -12.74
N ARG A 195 -10.97 -3.13 -11.83
CA ARG A 195 -9.92 -2.13 -12.09
C ARG A 195 -8.56 -2.77 -12.34
N VAL A 196 -7.87 -2.31 -13.39
CA VAL A 196 -6.47 -2.67 -13.68
C VAL A 196 -5.56 -1.83 -12.80
N LEU A 197 -4.87 -2.47 -11.84
CA LEU A 197 -4.01 -1.79 -10.84
C LEU A 197 -2.62 -1.46 -11.39
N PHE A 198 -2.16 -2.20 -12.38
CA PHE A 198 -0.84 -2.02 -12.97
C PHE A 198 -0.87 -2.31 -14.47
N ASP A 199 -0.37 -1.36 -15.26
CA ASP A 199 -0.30 -1.46 -16.71
C ASP A 199 0.95 -0.73 -17.19
N VAL A 200 1.87 -1.46 -17.80
CA VAL A 200 3.16 -0.92 -18.29
C VAL A 200 2.99 0.06 -19.47
N GLN A 201 1.83 0.06 -20.11
CA GLN A 201 1.55 0.97 -21.23
C GLN A 201 1.13 2.37 -20.77
N ARG A 202 0.82 2.53 -19.48
CA ARG A 202 0.46 3.85 -18.93
C ARG A 202 1.71 4.67 -18.63
N GLU A 203 1.62 5.98 -18.77
CA GLU A 203 2.67 6.91 -18.35
C GLU A 203 3.03 6.70 -16.86
N THR A 204 2.02 6.53 -16.00
CA THR A 204 2.17 6.08 -14.61
C THR A 204 1.63 4.65 -14.53
N PRO A 205 2.50 3.62 -14.56
CA PRO A 205 2.07 2.23 -14.64
C PRO A 205 1.18 1.75 -13.50
N ALA A 206 1.45 2.17 -12.25
CA ALA A 206 0.63 1.86 -11.09
C ALA A 206 -0.55 2.83 -10.98
N LEU A 207 -1.77 2.30 -10.78
CA LEU A 207 -2.98 3.11 -10.56
C LEU A 207 -2.89 3.89 -9.25
N LEU A 208 -2.33 3.27 -8.23
CA LEU A 208 -2.21 3.80 -6.87
C LEU A 208 -0.76 4.13 -6.55
N ALA A 209 -0.55 5.17 -5.76
CA ALA A 209 0.76 5.57 -5.24
C ALA A 209 0.76 5.58 -3.70
N PRO A 210 1.93 5.39 -3.04
CA PRO A 210 2.03 5.56 -1.59
C PRO A 210 1.54 6.95 -1.16
N GLY A 211 0.68 6.97 -0.13
CA GLY A 211 0.03 8.20 0.35
C GLY A 211 -1.36 8.44 -0.25
N ASP A 212 -1.72 7.81 -1.35
CA ASP A 212 -3.07 7.88 -1.91
C ASP A 212 -4.13 7.33 -0.94
N ARG A 213 -5.36 7.78 -1.13
CA ARG A 213 -6.52 7.32 -0.39
C ARG A 213 -7.37 6.41 -1.27
N VAL A 214 -7.95 5.39 -0.64
CA VAL A 214 -8.82 4.42 -1.32
C VAL A 214 -10.13 4.32 -0.56
N ARG A 215 -11.24 4.33 -1.28
CA ARG A 215 -12.56 4.01 -0.76
C ARG A 215 -13.16 2.92 -1.64
N PHE A 216 -13.58 1.83 -1.00
CA PHE A 216 -14.26 0.76 -1.71
C PHE A 216 -15.77 1.02 -1.74
N TYR A 217 -16.41 0.58 -2.82
CA TYR A 217 -17.86 0.51 -2.90
C TYR A 217 -18.32 -0.80 -3.53
N ALA A 218 -19.43 -1.34 -3.04
CA ALA A 218 -19.95 -2.62 -3.51
C ALA A 218 -20.66 -2.45 -4.85
N ILE A 219 -20.41 -3.40 -5.76
CA ILE A 219 -21.11 -3.54 -7.03
C ILE A 219 -21.61 -4.99 -7.19
N ASP A 220 -22.60 -5.19 -8.03
CA ASP A 220 -23.07 -6.53 -8.39
C ASP A 220 -22.26 -7.15 -9.53
N GLU A 221 -22.53 -8.42 -9.81
CA GLU A 221 -21.81 -9.19 -10.86
C GLU A 221 -22.08 -8.63 -12.26
N LYS A 222 -23.26 -8.08 -12.51
CA LYS A 222 -23.62 -7.48 -13.79
C LYS A 222 -22.81 -6.22 -14.04
N GLU A 223 -22.70 -5.36 -13.05
CA GLU A 223 -21.87 -4.14 -13.12
C GLU A 223 -20.38 -4.49 -13.22
N PHE A 224 -19.92 -5.49 -12.46
CA PHE A 224 -18.55 -5.99 -12.57
C PHE A 224 -18.21 -6.40 -14.01
N ASN A 225 -19.05 -7.22 -14.62
CA ASN A 225 -18.84 -7.69 -16.00
C ASN A 225 -18.91 -6.54 -17.03
N SER A 226 -19.80 -5.57 -16.82
CA SER A 226 -19.87 -4.38 -17.68
C SER A 226 -18.63 -3.53 -17.61
N LEU A 227 -18.11 -3.26 -16.39
CA LEU A 227 -16.88 -2.50 -16.19
C LEU A 227 -15.64 -3.24 -16.71
N LEU A 228 -15.61 -4.57 -16.60
CA LEU A 228 -14.52 -5.39 -17.14
C LEU A 228 -14.49 -5.33 -18.66
N ALA A 229 -15.65 -5.45 -19.32
CA ALA A 229 -15.78 -5.37 -20.78
C ALA A 229 -15.40 -3.98 -21.33
N ALA A 230 -15.61 -2.92 -20.58
CA ALA A 230 -15.25 -1.54 -21.00
C ALA A 230 -13.73 -1.25 -20.96
N GLN A 231 -12.91 -2.16 -20.43
CA GLN A 231 -11.45 -2.01 -20.33
C GLN A 231 -10.67 -2.78 -21.41
N GLY A 232 -11.33 -3.58 -22.22
CA GLY A 232 -10.76 -4.33 -23.35
C GLY A 232 -11.08 -3.65 -24.65
#